data_e643b827a087abf174bfb15fa54f708b
#
_entry.id   e643b827a087abf174bfb15fa54f708b
#
_cell.length_a   1.000
_cell.length_b   1.000
_cell.length_c   1.000
_cell.angle_alpha   90.00
_cell.angle_beta   90.00
_cell.angle_gamma   90.00
#
_symmetry.space_group_name_H-M   'P 1'
#
loop_
_entity.id
_entity.type
_entity.pdbx_description
1 polymer ?
#
loop_
_entity_poly.entity_id
_entity_poly.type
_entity_poly.pdbx_seq_one_letter_code
_entity_poly.pdbx_strand_id
1 'polypeptide(L)'
;MELRVFDKTVQPLGAIDELASLLWHTKYFDVGTFSLLAPITDNNSRLLVEGNLITKHDGKKEVKTADGGVWRRAAQITYVHITKDENGLEQLEAQGYMLSWWLNKRCIYPQIVATGTNQYLINLMVKNNCGSAAGTKRRFPLLTFLAQETIDGVAVEYANEVYAQLGQEVKARAQAGKLGYDILLNEREGLFGFYLYKGNDLTATNTEGNTPCIFSRDFDNVNEQEYTASIENCGNFIYVQGAADDDGSQPVTTVDGEGATGLDLVEVFCDATDIARKYQQGETEVTIPLNTYIAMLKTRGSAELENYGKNINFVSTINTNSNLKFKADFDLGDRITCKETKWGIQIDARITEVTETY
;
A
#
# COMPACT_ATOMS: atom_id res chain seq x y z
N MET A 1 -10.49 24.24 -2.11
CA MET A 1 -10.34 22.85 -2.64
C MET A 1 -11.38 22.66 -3.72
N GLU A 2 -11.03 22.02 -4.83
CA GLU A 2 -11.93 21.65 -5.93
C GLU A 2 -11.89 20.14 -6.11
N LEU A 3 -13.03 19.51 -6.34
CA LEU A 3 -13.11 18.09 -6.71
C LEU A 3 -13.52 18.00 -8.18
N ARG A 4 -12.73 17.30 -8.99
CA ARG A 4 -13.04 17.08 -10.41
C ARG A 4 -13.51 15.65 -10.62
N VAL A 5 -14.50 15.51 -11.47
CA VAL A 5 -15.13 14.24 -11.79
C VAL A 5 -14.88 13.88 -13.25
N PHE A 6 -14.50 12.62 -13.46
CA PHE A 6 -14.19 12.04 -14.77
C PHE A 6 -14.96 10.75 -14.96
N ASP A 7 -15.15 10.35 -16.22
CA ASP A 7 -15.54 8.99 -16.53
C ASP A 7 -14.31 8.04 -16.52
N LYS A 8 -14.55 6.75 -16.75
CA LYS A 8 -13.48 5.72 -16.78
C LYS A 8 -12.53 5.84 -17.98
N THR A 9 -12.83 6.70 -18.94
CA THR A 9 -11.98 7.02 -20.09
C THR A 9 -11.21 8.32 -19.90
N VAL A 10 -11.26 8.86 -18.67
CA VAL A 10 -10.62 10.12 -18.23
C VAL A 10 -11.20 11.35 -18.97
N GLN A 11 -12.45 11.27 -19.45
CA GLN A 11 -13.11 12.46 -19.97
C GLN A 11 -13.68 13.28 -18.79
N PRO A 12 -13.41 14.59 -18.72
CA PRO A 12 -13.90 15.44 -17.65
C PRO A 12 -15.45 15.59 -17.76
N LEU A 13 -16.13 15.34 -16.66
CA LEU A 13 -17.59 15.46 -16.55
C LEU A 13 -18.00 16.77 -15.86
N GLY A 14 -17.13 17.32 -15.00
CA GLY A 14 -17.36 18.55 -14.27
C GLY A 14 -16.60 18.63 -12.95
N ALA A 15 -16.93 19.64 -12.15
CA ALA A 15 -16.38 19.84 -10.82
C ALA A 15 -17.49 19.91 -9.77
N ILE A 16 -17.18 19.47 -8.55
CA ILE A 16 -18.04 19.61 -7.38
C ILE A 16 -17.59 20.87 -6.64
N ASP A 17 -18.46 21.86 -6.59
CA ASP A 17 -18.16 23.14 -5.95
C ASP A 17 -18.67 23.19 -4.51
N GLU A 18 -19.81 22.55 -4.25
CA GLU A 18 -20.46 22.53 -2.97
C GLU A 18 -20.38 21.14 -2.34
N LEU A 19 -19.75 21.08 -1.17
CA LEU A 19 -19.69 19.89 -0.33
C LEU A 19 -19.87 20.27 1.14
N ALA A 20 -20.45 19.38 1.92
CA ALA A 20 -20.61 19.55 3.37
C ALA A 20 -19.38 18.99 4.11
N SER A 21 -18.84 17.87 3.65
CA SER A 21 -17.61 17.29 4.18
C SER A 21 -16.94 16.34 3.19
N LEU A 22 -15.64 16.19 3.31
CA LEU A 22 -14.85 15.20 2.60
C LEU A 22 -13.86 14.56 3.55
N LEU A 23 -13.87 13.24 3.64
CA LEU A 23 -12.80 12.42 4.19
C LEU A 23 -12.04 11.78 3.02
N TRP A 24 -10.73 12.05 2.97
CA TRP A 24 -9.84 11.51 1.94
C TRP A 24 -8.74 10.70 2.62
N HIS A 25 -8.90 9.38 2.65
CA HIS A 25 -8.04 8.46 3.38
C HIS A 25 -7.13 7.72 2.42
N THR A 26 -5.83 7.97 2.50
CA THR A 26 -4.80 7.31 1.71
C THR A 26 -3.99 6.35 2.56
N LYS A 27 -3.62 5.20 1.99
CA LYS A 27 -2.88 4.13 2.65
C LYS A 27 -1.64 3.76 1.85
N TYR A 28 -0.56 3.44 2.56
CA TYR A 28 0.71 3.07 1.96
C TYR A 28 0.73 1.61 1.48
N PHE A 29 0.26 0.69 2.32
CA PHE A 29 0.26 -0.75 2.05
C PHE A 29 -1.10 -1.30 1.61
N ASP A 30 -2.11 -0.48 1.48
CA ASP A 30 -3.47 -0.93 1.20
C ASP A 30 -4.22 0.08 0.35
N VAL A 31 -5.45 -0.28 -0.02
CA VAL A 31 -6.34 0.59 -0.77
C VAL A 31 -6.92 1.67 0.14
N GLY A 32 -6.73 2.94 -0.22
CA GLY A 32 -7.37 4.06 0.44
C GLY A 32 -8.86 4.17 0.08
N THR A 33 -9.57 5.04 0.81
CA THR A 33 -11.00 5.28 0.65
C THR A 33 -11.31 6.78 0.63
N PHE A 34 -12.51 7.14 0.20
CA PHE A 34 -13.05 8.46 0.44
C PHE A 34 -14.52 8.37 0.84
N SER A 35 -14.98 9.39 1.57
CA SER A 35 -16.40 9.64 1.86
C SER A 35 -16.67 11.13 1.69
N LEU A 36 -17.67 11.45 0.88
CA LEU A 36 -18.09 12.80 0.53
C LEU A 36 -19.55 12.97 0.89
N LEU A 37 -19.86 14.01 1.64
CA LEU A 37 -21.24 14.46 1.87
C LEU A 37 -21.46 15.78 1.14
N ALA A 38 -22.49 15.85 0.33
CA ALA A 38 -22.82 17.03 -0.49
C ALA A 38 -24.32 17.33 -0.47
N PRO A 39 -24.73 18.58 -0.67
CA PRO A 39 -26.13 18.92 -0.92
C PRO A 39 -26.58 18.32 -2.26
N ILE A 40 -27.88 18.04 -2.38
CA ILE A 40 -28.47 17.63 -3.67
C ILE A 40 -28.66 18.86 -4.52
N THR A 41 -27.88 18.90 -5.60
CA THR A 41 -28.03 19.85 -6.70
C THR A 41 -28.08 19.07 -8.02
N ASP A 42 -28.55 19.68 -9.09
CA ASP A 42 -28.55 19.05 -10.42
C ASP A 42 -27.13 18.64 -10.83
N ASN A 43 -26.12 19.46 -10.49
CA ASN A 43 -24.72 19.19 -10.79
C ASN A 43 -24.18 18.00 -9.95
N ASN A 44 -24.37 18.01 -8.63
CA ASN A 44 -23.90 16.95 -7.75
C ASN A 44 -24.57 15.61 -8.08
N SER A 45 -25.90 15.60 -8.31
CA SER A 45 -26.64 14.39 -8.66
C SER A 45 -26.20 13.78 -10.00
N ARG A 46 -25.80 14.62 -10.96
CA ARG A 46 -25.29 14.19 -12.26
C ARG A 46 -23.86 13.64 -12.18
N LEU A 47 -23.04 14.20 -11.30
CA LEU A 47 -21.61 13.89 -11.21
C LEU A 47 -21.30 12.77 -10.21
N LEU A 48 -21.97 12.75 -9.07
CA LEU A 48 -21.74 11.77 -8.00
C LEU A 48 -22.56 10.50 -8.24
N VAL A 49 -22.18 9.75 -9.27
CA VAL A 49 -22.79 8.46 -9.62
C VAL A 49 -21.74 7.35 -9.61
N GLU A 50 -22.20 6.11 -9.38
CA GLU A 50 -21.31 4.94 -9.30
C GLU A 50 -20.54 4.76 -10.62
N GLY A 51 -19.28 4.51 -10.48
CA GLY A 51 -18.36 4.28 -11.60
C GLY A 51 -17.58 5.50 -12.02
N ASN A 52 -18.04 6.72 -11.73
CA ASN A 52 -17.27 7.93 -11.99
C ASN A 52 -16.03 7.99 -11.11
N LEU A 53 -15.02 8.70 -11.60
CA LEU A 53 -13.76 8.92 -10.93
C LEU A 53 -13.74 10.33 -10.34
N ILE A 54 -13.11 10.47 -9.18
CA ILE A 54 -12.98 11.75 -8.50
C ILE A 54 -11.53 12.02 -8.17
N THR A 55 -11.08 13.25 -8.41
CA THR A 55 -9.76 13.76 -8.01
C THR A 55 -9.91 14.99 -7.13
N LYS A 56 -8.90 15.20 -6.28
CA LYS A 56 -8.85 16.34 -5.36
C LYS A 56 -7.80 17.35 -5.81
N HIS A 57 -8.18 18.62 -5.89
CA HIS A 57 -7.33 19.76 -6.23
C HIS A 57 -7.27 20.75 -5.06
N ASP A 58 -6.26 20.62 -4.23
CA ASP A 58 -6.06 21.43 -3.02
C ASP A 58 -4.84 22.39 -3.14
N GLY A 59 -4.27 22.51 -4.34
CA GLY A 59 -3.08 23.32 -4.60
C GLY A 59 -1.76 22.68 -4.16
N LYS A 60 -1.81 21.51 -3.50
CA LYS A 60 -0.62 20.76 -3.11
C LYS A 60 -0.08 19.97 -4.30
N LYS A 61 1.24 19.75 -4.31
CA LYS A 61 1.84 18.84 -5.28
C LYS A 61 1.35 17.43 -5.01
N GLU A 62 0.86 16.80 -6.06
CA GLU A 62 0.56 15.38 -6.03
C GLU A 62 1.86 14.56 -6.22
N VAL A 63 1.78 13.31 -6.58
CA VAL A 63 2.93 12.41 -6.63
C VAL A 63 4.00 12.96 -7.57
N LYS A 64 5.23 13.07 -7.08
CA LYS A 64 6.42 13.39 -7.89
C LYS A 64 6.88 12.10 -8.55
N THR A 65 6.74 12.03 -9.85
CA THR A 65 7.31 10.95 -10.66
C THR A 65 8.56 11.43 -11.37
N ALA A 66 9.49 10.51 -11.66
CA ALA A 66 10.76 10.82 -12.29
C ALA A 66 10.62 11.45 -13.70
N ASP A 67 9.49 11.22 -14.38
CA ASP A 67 9.17 11.76 -15.69
C ASP A 67 8.65 13.21 -15.68
N GLY A 68 8.48 13.80 -14.48
CA GLY A 68 7.99 15.16 -14.30
C GLY A 68 6.49 15.34 -14.59
N GLY A 69 5.75 14.28 -14.85
CA GLY A 69 4.31 14.29 -15.06
C GLY A 69 3.54 14.71 -13.81
N VAL A 70 2.37 15.32 -14.00
CA VAL A 70 1.45 15.65 -12.89
C VAL A 70 0.48 14.50 -12.71
N TRP A 71 0.78 13.66 -11.75
CA TRP A 71 -0.01 12.50 -11.39
C TRP A 71 -0.74 12.73 -10.07
N ARG A 72 -2.01 12.33 -10.01
CA ARG A 72 -2.86 12.54 -8.85
C ARG A 72 -3.44 11.24 -8.34
N ARG A 73 -3.60 11.13 -7.03
CA ARG A 73 -4.46 10.10 -6.44
C ARG A 73 -5.90 10.39 -6.85
N ALA A 74 -6.56 9.38 -7.36
CA ALA A 74 -7.95 9.42 -7.77
C ALA A 74 -8.70 8.27 -7.10
N ALA A 75 -9.99 8.43 -6.91
CA ALA A 75 -10.87 7.41 -6.38
C ALA A 75 -12.02 7.12 -7.34
N GLN A 76 -12.57 5.90 -7.28
CA GLN A 76 -13.79 5.54 -7.99
C GLN A 76 -14.96 5.56 -7.01
N ILE A 77 -16.05 6.22 -7.38
CA ILE A 77 -17.32 6.17 -6.65
C ILE A 77 -17.90 4.77 -6.80
N THR A 78 -18.13 4.09 -5.69
CA THR A 78 -18.68 2.73 -5.65
C THR A 78 -20.00 2.63 -4.90
N TYR A 79 -20.33 3.67 -4.15
CA TYR A 79 -21.55 3.74 -3.35
C TYR A 79 -22.10 5.16 -3.37
N VAL A 80 -23.40 5.29 -3.57
CA VAL A 80 -24.14 6.56 -3.50
C VAL A 80 -25.38 6.33 -2.65
N HIS A 81 -25.60 7.19 -1.69
CA HIS A 81 -26.74 7.15 -0.81
C HIS A 81 -27.39 8.53 -0.73
N ILE A 82 -28.68 8.58 -0.99
CA ILE A 82 -29.48 9.81 -0.93
C ILE A 82 -30.48 9.67 0.20
N THR A 83 -30.49 10.64 1.09
CA THR A 83 -31.45 10.71 2.19
C THR A 83 -32.25 12.00 2.15
N LYS A 84 -33.50 11.91 2.63
CA LYS A 84 -34.35 13.05 2.92
C LYS A 84 -34.88 12.89 4.34
N ASP A 85 -34.56 13.84 5.21
CA ASP A 85 -35.06 13.81 6.58
C ASP A 85 -36.53 14.28 6.69
N GLU A 86 -37.07 14.20 7.90
CA GLU A 86 -38.48 14.62 8.18
C GLU A 86 -38.71 16.12 8.00
N ASN A 87 -37.63 16.93 8.03
CA ASN A 87 -37.67 18.37 7.79
C ASN A 87 -37.50 18.72 6.32
N GLY A 88 -37.33 17.72 5.45
CA GLY A 88 -37.16 17.89 4.02
C GLY A 88 -35.72 18.19 3.60
N LEU A 89 -34.73 18.12 4.53
CA LEU A 89 -33.32 18.26 4.17
C LEU A 89 -32.86 17.03 3.39
N GLU A 90 -32.37 17.27 2.20
CA GLU A 90 -31.85 16.24 1.31
C GLU A 90 -30.31 16.26 1.32
N GLN A 91 -29.71 15.08 1.45
CA GLN A 91 -28.27 14.91 1.44
C GLN A 91 -27.85 13.77 0.50
N LEU A 92 -26.74 13.95 -0.18
CA LEU A 92 -26.12 12.96 -1.04
C LEU A 92 -24.77 12.57 -0.42
N GLU A 93 -24.62 11.30 -0.12
CA GLU A 93 -23.38 10.70 0.31
C GLU A 93 -22.79 9.88 -0.83
N ALA A 94 -21.53 10.12 -1.18
CA ALA A 94 -20.79 9.33 -2.14
C ALA A 94 -19.52 8.77 -1.48
N GLN A 95 -19.32 7.46 -1.60
CA GLN A 95 -18.17 6.76 -1.07
C GLN A 95 -17.48 5.94 -2.14
N GLY A 96 -16.23 5.60 -1.90
CA GLY A 96 -15.49 4.73 -2.81
C GLY A 96 -14.05 4.50 -2.39
N TYR A 97 -13.31 3.94 -3.34
CA TYR A 97 -11.96 3.46 -3.13
C TYR A 97 -10.99 4.16 -4.07
N MET A 98 -9.74 4.36 -3.61
CA MET A 98 -8.63 4.77 -4.48
C MET A 98 -8.47 3.78 -5.63
N LEU A 99 -7.93 4.24 -6.77
CA LEU A 99 -7.90 3.44 -8.00
C LEU A 99 -7.10 2.13 -7.87
N SER A 100 -6.16 2.03 -6.93
CA SER A 100 -5.47 0.77 -6.60
C SER A 100 -6.44 -0.36 -6.23
N TRP A 101 -7.68 -0.06 -5.80
CA TRP A 101 -8.75 -1.04 -5.64
C TRP A 101 -9.05 -1.85 -6.92
N TRP A 102 -8.75 -1.31 -8.10
CA TRP A 102 -8.98 -2.04 -9.36
C TRP A 102 -8.18 -3.34 -9.45
N LEU A 103 -7.06 -3.45 -8.75
CA LEU A 103 -6.29 -4.68 -8.66
C LEU A 103 -7.13 -5.83 -8.07
N ASN A 104 -8.08 -5.52 -7.17
CA ASN A 104 -9.01 -6.50 -6.62
C ASN A 104 -10.04 -7.04 -7.64
N LYS A 105 -10.12 -6.47 -8.82
CA LYS A 105 -10.98 -6.95 -9.92
C LYS A 105 -10.33 -8.07 -10.75
N ARG A 106 -9.13 -8.52 -10.38
CA ARG A 106 -8.38 -9.54 -11.12
C ARG A 106 -7.89 -10.66 -10.21
N CYS A 107 -7.95 -11.88 -10.72
CA CYS A 107 -7.20 -12.99 -10.17
C CYS A 107 -5.92 -13.16 -10.99
N ILE A 108 -4.87 -13.73 -10.40
CA ILE A 108 -3.63 -14.07 -11.12
C ILE A 108 -3.90 -15.23 -12.08
N TYR A 109 -3.74 -15.00 -13.37
CA TYR A 109 -3.89 -16.00 -14.43
C TYR A 109 -3.26 -15.50 -15.73
N PRO A 110 -2.45 -16.33 -16.45
CA PRO A 110 -2.03 -17.69 -16.08
C PRO A 110 -1.15 -17.71 -14.83
N GLN A 111 -0.78 -18.92 -14.37
CA GLN A 111 0.15 -19.10 -13.25
C GLN A 111 1.43 -18.28 -13.47
N ILE A 112 1.88 -17.64 -12.42
CA ILE A 112 3.15 -16.91 -12.38
C ILE A 112 4.10 -17.67 -11.49
N VAL A 113 5.19 -18.18 -12.09
CA VAL A 113 6.33 -18.75 -11.37
C VAL A 113 7.52 -17.86 -11.67
N ALA A 114 8.05 -17.21 -10.65
CA ALA A 114 9.15 -16.26 -10.80
C ALA A 114 9.93 -16.08 -9.49
N THR A 115 11.20 -15.68 -9.62
CA THR A 115 12.07 -15.32 -8.51
C THR A 115 12.59 -13.91 -8.73
N GLY A 116 12.54 -13.06 -7.73
CA GLY A 116 13.00 -11.68 -7.82
C GLY A 116 12.68 -10.87 -6.58
N THR A 117 13.00 -9.59 -6.61
CA THR A 117 12.62 -8.67 -5.54
C THR A 117 11.09 -8.49 -5.51
N ASN A 118 10.54 -8.11 -4.37
CA ASN A 118 9.10 -7.80 -4.27
C ASN A 118 8.67 -6.74 -5.29
N GLN A 119 9.50 -5.72 -5.54
CA GLN A 119 9.26 -4.72 -6.59
C GLN A 119 9.10 -5.36 -7.97
N TYR A 120 10.00 -6.27 -8.34
CA TYR A 120 9.95 -6.98 -9.62
C TYR A 120 8.69 -7.87 -9.71
N LEU A 121 8.41 -8.65 -8.66
CA LEU A 121 7.27 -9.57 -8.64
C LEU A 121 5.94 -8.84 -8.71
N ILE A 122 5.77 -7.73 -7.99
CA ILE A 122 4.57 -6.88 -8.08
C ILE A 122 4.38 -6.35 -9.51
N ASN A 123 5.43 -5.78 -10.09
CA ASN A 123 5.37 -5.27 -11.48
C ASN A 123 5.01 -6.38 -12.47
N LEU A 124 5.59 -7.56 -12.33
CA LEU A 124 5.31 -8.73 -13.16
C LEU A 124 3.83 -9.15 -13.06
N MET A 125 3.32 -9.26 -11.84
CA MET A 125 1.94 -9.65 -11.57
C MET A 125 0.95 -8.63 -12.14
N VAL A 126 1.14 -7.35 -11.89
CA VAL A 126 0.27 -6.28 -12.40
C VAL A 126 0.34 -6.22 -13.93
N LYS A 127 1.54 -6.27 -14.52
CA LYS A 127 1.74 -6.24 -15.97
C LYS A 127 1.03 -7.39 -16.69
N ASN A 128 1.11 -8.61 -16.12
CA ASN A 128 0.56 -9.82 -16.75
C ASN A 128 -0.95 -9.96 -16.52
N ASN A 129 -1.53 -9.32 -15.50
CA ASN A 129 -2.94 -9.52 -15.16
C ASN A 129 -3.85 -8.35 -15.52
N CYS A 130 -3.34 -7.13 -15.59
CA CYS A 130 -4.13 -5.96 -16.00
C CYS A 130 -3.35 -4.94 -16.84
N GLY A 131 -2.02 -5.10 -17.01
CA GLY A 131 -1.18 -4.24 -17.83
C GLY A 131 -1.05 -4.70 -19.28
N SER A 132 0.03 -4.25 -19.94
CA SER A 132 0.25 -4.45 -21.39
C SER A 132 0.43 -5.92 -21.80
N ALA A 133 0.91 -6.78 -20.91
CA ALA A 133 1.10 -8.21 -21.19
C ALA A 133 -0.17 -9.05 -20.93
N ALA A 134 -1.19 -8.49 -20.31
CA ALA A 134 -2.46 -9.17 -20.10
C ALA A 134 -3.22 -9.36 -21.42
N GLY A 135 -4.02 -10.42 -21.50
CA GLY A 135 -4.95 -10.60 -22.62
C GLY A 135 -5.90 -9.41 -22.77
N THR A 136 -6.28 -9.06 -23.99
CA THR A 136 -7.04 -7.85 -24.34
C THR A 136 -8.29 -7.65 -23.46
N LYS A 137 -9.02 -8.72 -23.16
CA LYS A 137 -10.23 -8.67 -22.30
C LYS A 137 -9.92 -8.30 -20.85
N ARG A 138 -8.69 -8.52 -20.39
CA ARG A 138 -8.28 -8.34 -18.98
C ARG A 138 -7.55 -7.02 -18.74
N ARG A 139 -7.03 -6.37 -19.78
CA ARG A 139 -6.28 -5.12 -19.66
C ARG A 139 -7.16 -4.03 -19.04
N PHE A 140 -6.56 -3.23 -18.17
CA PHE A 140 -7.12 -1.93 -17.86
C PHE A 140 -6.76 -0.96 -18.99
N PRO A 141 -7.77 -0.37 -19.63
CA PRO A 141 -7.50 0.65 -20.65
C PRO A 141 -6.68 1.79 -20.05
N LEU A 142 -5.80 2.39 -20.87
CA LEU A 142 -5.02 3.58 -20.51
C LEU A 142 -4.03 3.37 -19.34
N LEU A 143 -3.83 2.13 -18.85
CA LEU A 143 -2.87 1.85 -17.78
C LEU A 143 -1.44 1.79 -18.33
N THR A 144 -0.58 2.65 -17.80
CA THR A 144 0.87 2.64 -17.99
C THR A 144 1.60 2.33 -16.68
N PHE A 145 2.91 2.08 -16.77
CA PHE A 145 3.78 1.86 -15.60
C PHE A 145 4.68 3.09 -15.46
N LEU A 146 4.63 3.73 -14.31
CA LEU A 146 5.45 4.90 -14.06
C LEU A 146 6.88 4.49 -13.75
N ALA A 147 7.83 5.38 -14.06
CA ALA A 147 9.22 5.19 -13.69
C ALA A 147 9.33 5.08 -12.17
N GLN A 148 10.06 4.07 -11.72
CA GLN A 148 10.25 3.73 -10.32
C GLN A 148 11.73 3.73 -10.01
N GLU A 149 12.09 4.17 -8.81
CA GLU A 149 13.44 3.99 -8.31
C GLU A 149 13.70 2.49 -8.08
N THR A 150 14.89 2.03 -8.46
CA THR A 150 15.32 0.66 -8.13
C THR A 150 15.63 0.61 -6.64
N ILE A 151 14.97 -0.31 -5.94
CA ILE A 151 15.18 -0.51 -4.52
C ILE A 151 16.25 -1.59 -4.33
N ASP A 152 17.46 -1.16 -3.99
CA ASP A 152 18.59 -2.05 -3.76
C ASP A 152 18.52 -2.75 -2.38
N GLY A 153 19.21 -3.88 -2.26
CA GLY A 153 19.40 -4.60 -1.00
C GLY A 153 18.17 -5.34 -0.48
N VAL A 154 17.16 -5.54 -1.31
CA VAL A 154 15.94 -6.26 -0.93
C VAL A 154 16.11 -7.74 -1.15
N ALA A 155 15.57 -8.56 -0.24
CA ALA A 155 15.57 -10.00 -0.35
C ALA A 155 14.92 -10.48 -1.67
N VAL A 156 15.47 -11.55 -2.21
CA VAL A 156 14.92 -12.21 -3.40
C VAL A 156 13.87 -13.21 -2.93
N GLU A 157 12.66 -13.03 -3.41
CA GLU A 157 11.49 -13.84 -3.09
C GLU A 157 11.13 -14.77 -4.25
N TYR A 158 10.44 -15.84 -3.92
CA TYR A 158 9.83 -16.74 -4.88
C TYR A 158 8.32 -16.49 -4.97
N ALA A 159 7.78 -16.54 -6.17
CA ALA A 159 6.35 -16.47 -6.43
C ALA A 159 5.91 -17.69 -7.24
N ASN A 160 4.85 -18.33 -6.79
CA ASN A 160 4.17 -19.42 -7.49
C ASN A 160 2.66 -19.25 -7.28
N GLU A 161 2.07 -18.34 -8.05
CA GLU A 161 0.72 -17.87 -7.82
C GLU A 161 -0.20 -18.19 -8.99
N VAL A 162 -1.37 -18.71 -8.67
CA VAL A 162 -2.46 -18.91 -9.63
C VAL A 162 -3.81 -18.78 -8.91
N TYR A 163 -4.76 -18.12 -9.56
CA TYR A 163 -6.12 -17.83 -9.06
C TYR A 163 -6.20 -16.99 -7.78
N ALA A 164 -5.06 -16.63 -7.18
CA ALA A 164 -5.03 -15.70 -6.06
C ALA A 164 -5.57 -14.32 -6.48
N GLN A 165 -6.14 -13.58 -5.53
CA GLN A 165 -6.62 -12.22 -5.76
C GLN A 165 -5.43 -11.29 -5.99
N LEU A 166 -5.33 -10.66 -7.15
CA LEU A 166 -4.17 -9.82 -7.50
C LEU A 166 -3.90 -8.72 -6.47
N GLY A 167 -4.94 -8.03 -6.00
CA GLY A 167 -4.78 -6.95 -5.04
C GLY A 167 -4.25 -7.42 -3.68
N GLN A 168 -4.65 -8.62 -3.23
CA GLN A 168 -4.15 -9.20 -1.97
C GLN A 168 -2.67 -9.60 -2.10
N GLU A 169 -2.28 -10.21 -3.22
CA GLU A 169 -0.87 -10.55 -3.48
C GLU A 169 0.01 -9.30 -3.58
N VAL A 170 -0.46 -8.26 -4.28
CA VAL A 170 0.25 -6.98 -4.34
C VAL A 170 0.42 -6.38 -2.95
N LYS A 171 -0.64 -6.39 -2.12
CA LYS A 171 -0.59 -5.91 -0.74
C LYS A 171 0.42 -6.68 0.09
N ALA A 172 0.36 -8.01 0.09
CA ALA A 172 1.26 -8.86 0.87
C ALA A 172 2.73 -8.62 0.49
N ARG A 173 3.03 -8.58 -0.80
CA ARG A 173 4.39 -8.32 -1.29
C ARG A 173 4.83 -6.88 -1.08
N ALA A 174 3.92 -5.91 -1.14
CA ALA A 174 4.22 -4.52 -0.82
C ALA A 174 4.60 -4.36 0.66
N GLN A 175 3.89 -5.04 1.56
CA GLN A 175 4.22 -5.09 2.99
C GLN A 175 5.60 -5.72 3.22
N ALA A 176 5.84 -6.91 2.65
CA ALA A 176 7.13 -7.61 2.76
C ALA A 176 8.29 -6.78 2.18
N GLY A 177 8.06 -6.10 1.05
CA GLY A 177 9.06 -5.23 0.40
C GLY A 177 9.13 -3.82 0.99
N LYS A 178 8.30 -3.47 1.97
CA LYS A 178 8.17 -2.13 2.56
C LYS A 178 7.91 -1.04 1.50
N LEU A 179 7.06 -1.36 0.51
CA LEU A 179 6.70 -0.54 -0.64
C LEU A 179 5.28 -0.02 -0.56
N GLY A 180 5.07 1.24 -0.92
CA GLY A 180 3.75 1.76 -1.24
C GLY A 180 3.38 1.46 -2.69
N TYR A 181 2.10 1.34 -2.97
CA TYR A 181 1.60 1.21 -4.34
C TYR A 181 0.33 2.02 -4.57
N ASP A 182 0.19 2.51 -5.79
CA ASP A 182 -0.99 3.27 -6.17
C ASP A 182 -1.29 3.12 -7.67
N ILE A 183 -2.52 3.42 -8.08
CA ILE A 183 -2.87 3.73 -9.46
C ILE A 183 -3.25 5.20 -9.50
N LEU A 184 -2.44 5.99 -10.17
CA LEU A 184 -2.58 7.44 -10.26
C LEU A 184 -3.28 7.83 -11.56
N LEU A 185 -3.86 9.01 -11.59
CA LEU A 185 -4.49 9.61 -12.76
C LEU A 185 -3.66 10.78 -13.27
N ASN A 186 -3.37 10.81 -14.56
CA ASN A 186 -2.89 11.99 -15.27
C ASN A 186 -4.05 12.57 -16.09
N GLU A 187 -4.63 13.65 -15.60
CA GLU A 187 -5.80 14.30 -16.22
C GLU A 187 -5.46 14.91 -17.58
N ARG A 188 -4.23 15.39 -17.76
CA ARG A 188 -3.79 16.04 -18.99
C ARG A 188 -3.58 15.06 -20.13
N GLU A 189 -2.98 13.91 -19.82
CA GLU A 189 -2.66 12.89 -20.82
C GLU A 189 -3.77 11.86 -20.98
N GLY A 190 -4.75 11.86 -20.07
CA GLY A 190 -5.84 10.89 -20.09
C GLY A 190 -5.37 9.46 -19.79
N LEU A 191 -4.40 9.31 -18.87
CA LEU A 191 -3.75 8.03 -18.57
C LEU A 191 -3.88 7.67 -17.09
N PHE A 192 -3.83 6.37 -16.81
CA PHE A 192 -3.61 5.82 -15.48
C PHE A 192 -2.17 5.33 -15.34
N GLY A 193 -1.55 5.55 -14.18
CA GLY A 193 -0.18 5.14 -13.91
C GLY A 193 -0.09 4.20 -12.71
N PHE A 194 0.36 2.96 -12.91
CA PHE A 194 0.73 2.10 -11.80
C PHE A 194 2.08 2.57 -11.24
N TYR A 195 2.13 2.82 -9.95
CA TYR A 195 3.27 3.42 -9.26
C TYR A 195 3.61 2.65 -8.00
N LEU A 196 4.88 2.26 -7.86
CA LEU A 196 5.47 1.74 -6.61
C LEU A 196 6.46 2.76 -6.08
N TYR A 197 6.50 2.95 -4.75
CA TYR A 197 7.39 3.92 -4.13
C TYR A 197 7.80 3.49 -2.72
N LYS A 198 8.95 4.00 -2.26
CA LYS A 198 9.50 3.66 -0.95
C LYS A 198 9.20 4.70 0.12
N GLY A 199 9.09 5.96 -0.24
CA GLY A 199 9.13 7.10 0.67
C GLY A 199 10.56 7.42 1.12
N ASN A 200 10.75 8.60 1.68
CA ASN A 200 12.04 9.11 2.12
C ASN A 200 12.31 8.76 3.58
N ASP A 201 13.58 8.70 3.97
CA ASP A 201 13.96 8.68 5.38
C ASP A 201 14.13 10.13 5.87
N LEU A 202 13.16 10.61 6.64
CA LEU A 202 13.13 11.93 7.27
C LEU A 202 13.25 11.81 8.80
N THR A 203 13.82 10.72 9.29
CA THR A 203 14.04 10.53 10.73
C THR A 203 15.11 11.47 11.25
N ALA A 204 15.10 11.71 12.55
CA ALA A 204 16.11 12.54 13.22
C ALA A 204 17.54 11.96 13.07
N THR A 205 17.64 10.66 12.80
CA THR A 205 18.89 9.91 12.67
C THR A 205 19.21 9.52 11.23
N ASN A 206 18.47 10.04 10.22
CA ASN A 206 18.72 9.68 8.84
C ASN A 206 20.14 10.01 8.39
N THR A 207 20.69 9.18 7.52
CA THR A 207 22.04 9.33 6.93
C THR A 207 22.00 9.77 5.48
N GLU A 208 20.82 10.00 4.92
CA GLU A 208 20.61 10.38 3.51
C GLU A 208 20.74 11.89 3.28
N GLY A 209 20.89 12.68 4.35
CA GLY A 209 21.01 14.14 4.29
C GLY A 209 19.67 14.86 4.12
N ASN A 210 18.57 14.14 4.30
CA ASN A 210 17.23 14.74 4.27
C ASN A 210 16.98 15.61 5.51
N THR A 211 16.20 16.66 5.36
CA THR A 211 15.75 17.47 6.49
C THR A 211 14.86 16.62 7.41
N PRO A 212 15.21 16.47 8.70
CA PRO A 212 14.40 15.68 9.62
C PRO A 212 12.99 16.22 9.81
N CYS A 213 12.01 15.32 9.81
CA CYS A 213 10.64 15.59 10.15
C CYS A 213 10.33 14.97 11.52
N ILE A 214 10.17 15.82 12.54
CA ILE A 214 9.95 15.37 13.92
C ILE A 214 8.56 15.86 14.37
N PHE A 215 7.67 14.91 14.62
CA PHE A 215 6.36 15.18 15.21
C PHE A 215 6.44 15.16 16.72
N SER A 216 6.18 16.31 17.35
CA SER A 216 6.22 16.46 18.79
C SER A 216 5.32 17.60 19.25
N ARG A 217 4.70 17.41 20.41
CA ARG A 217 4.00 18.52 21.08
C ARG A 217 4.94 19.65 21.52
N ASP A 218 6.20 19.33 21.78
CA ASP A 218 7.23 20.32 22.11
C ASP A 218 7.48 21.31 20.96
N PHE A 219 7.16 20.93 19.72
CA PHE A 219 7.31 21.76 18.51
C PHE A 219 5.98 22.36 18.04
N ASP A 220 4.91 22.18 18.80
CA ASP A 220 3.55 22.67 18.45
C ASP A 220 3.06 22.23 17.06
N ASN A 221 3.54 21.09 16.59
CA ASN A 221 3.16 20.54 15.29
C ASN A 221 2.18 19.35 15.37
N VAL A 222 1.80 18.96 16.59
CA VAL A 222 0.84 17.90 16.89
C VAL A 222 -0.16 18.37 17.94
N ASN A 223 -1.46 18.22 17.67
CA ASN A 223 -2.53 18.55 18.60
C ASN A 223 -2.82 17.40 19.55
N GLU A 224 -2.99 16.21 19.02
CA GLU A 224 -3.31 14.98 19.75
C GLU A 224 -2.34 13.88 19.37
N GLN A 225 -2.02 13.04 20.35
CA GLN A 225 -1.15 11.88 20.15
C GLN A 225 -1.70 10.69 20.93
N GLU A 226 -1.64 9.52 20.31
CA GLU A 226 -1.94 8.26 20.94
C GLU A 226 -0.77 7.29 20.64
N TYR A 227 -0.32 6.61 21.68
CA TYR A 227 0.72 5.58 21.57
C TYR A 227 0.19 4.27 22.10
N THR A 228 0.27 3.24 21.27
CA THR A 228 -0.07 1.88 21.64
C THR A 228 1.14 0.98 21.39
N ALA A 229 1.47 0.16 22.35
CA ALA A 229 2.48 -0.89 22.22
C ALA A 229 1.88 -2.21 22.73
N SER A 230 1.94 -3.25 21.93
CA SER A 230 1.45 -4.59 22.29
C SER A 230 2.45 -5.66 21.86
N ILE A 231 2.59 -6.66 22.71
CA ILE A 231 3.37 -7.87 22.45
C ILE A 231 2.47 -9.11 22.31
N GLU A 232 1.15 -8.95 22.26
CA GLU A 232 0.18 -10.06 22.22
C GLU A 232 0.42 -11.04 21.07
N ASN A 233 0.82 -10.52 19.90
CA ASN A 233 1.04 -11.31 18.70
C ASN A 233 2.53 -11.31 18.29
N CYS A 234 3.42 -11.12 19.25
CA CYS A 234 4.86 -11.19 18.96
C CYS A 234 5.30 -12.63 18.76
N GLY A 235 6.32 -12.80 17.92
CA GLY A 235 7.07 -14.03 17.76
C GLY A 235 8.52 -13.69 17.47
N ASN A 236 9.47 -14.45 18.00
CA ASN A 236 10.89 -14.20 17.80
C ASN A 236 11.64 -15.43 17.30
N PHE A 237 10.96 -16.55 17.16
CA PHE A 237 11.47 -17.78 16.58
C PHE A 237 10.45 -18.42 15.65
N ILE A 238 10.83 -18.78 14.44
CA ILE A 238 9.91 -19.32 13.46
C ILE A 238 10.37 -20.65 12.88
N TYR A 239 9.48 -21.65 12.88
CA TYR A 239 9.61 -22.86 12.10
C TYR A 239 9.06 -22.64 10.70
N VAL A 240 9.81 -23.01 9.67
CA VAL A 240 9.40 -22.88 8.28
C VAL A 240 9.38 -24.25 7.62
N GLN A 241 8.22 -24.70 7.19
CA GLN A 241 8.02 -25.98 6.52
C GLN A 241 7.88 -25.79 5.02
N GLY A 242 8.74 -26.45 4.26
CA GLY A 242 8.68 -26.44 2.80
C GLY A 242 7.78 -27.53 2.21
N ALA A 243 7.66 -27.58 0.89
CA ALA A 243 6.94 -28.60 0.15
C ALA A 243 7.55 -30.00 0.39
N ALA A 244 6.70 -31.03 0.32
CA ALA A 244 7.16 -32.41 0.39
C ALA A 244 8.03 -32.77 -0.81
N ASP A 245 9.13 -33.47 -0.57
CA ASP A 245 9.94 -34.14 -1.61
C ASP A 245 9.26 -35.44 -2.07
N ASP A 246 9.77 -36.07 -3.13
CA ASP A 246 9.19 -37.28 -3.74
C ASP A 246 9.13 -38.49 -2.76
N ASP A 247 10.01 -38.52 -1.78
CA ASP A 247 10.03 -39.52 -0.73
C ASP A 247 9.04 -39.25 0.42
N GLY A 248 8.27 -38.18 0.31
CA GLY A 248 7.30 -37.74 1.31
C GLY A 248 7.91 -36.97 2.48
N SER A 249 9.23 -36.77 2.53
CA SER A 249 9.86 -35.93 3.53
C SER A 249 9.54 -34.45 3.26
N GLN A 250 9.34 -33.68 4.36
CA GLN A 250 9.14 -32.24 4.26
C GLN A 250 10.32 -31.53 4.93
N PRO A 251 11.13 -30.77 4.15
CA PRO A 251 12.20 -29.99 4.74
C PRO A 251 11.66 -28.91 5.68
N VAL A 252 12.22 -28.87 6.88
CA VAL A 252 11.92 -27.84 7.88
C VAL A 252 13.19 -27.10 8.22
N THR A 253 13.10 -25.79 8.34
CA THR A 253 14.20 -24.95 8.82
C THR A 253 13.68 -23.98 9.88
N THR A 254 14.59 -23.29 10.55
CA THR A 254 14.23 -22.33 11.60
C THR A 254 14.93 -21.00 11.34
N VAL A 255 14.33 -19.91 11.80
CA VAL A 255 14.95 -18.60 11.91
C VAL A 255 14.77 -18.13 13.36
N ASP A 256 15.87 -17.79 13.99
CA ASP A 256 15.95 -17.17 15.31
C ASP A 256 16.19 -15.68 15.13
N GLY A 257 15.25 -14.87 15.55
CA GLY A 257 15.31 -13.41 15.36
C GLY A 257 16.12 -12.69 16.45
N GLU A 258 16.08 -13.20 17.69
CA GLU A 258 16.61 -12.46 18.84
C GLU A 258 17.46 -13.30 19.80
N GLY A 259 17.59 -14.62 19.59
CA GLY A 259 18.29 -15.52 20.51
C GLY A 259 17.60 -15.68 21.87
N ALA A 260 16.30 -15.45 21.91
CA ALA A 260 15.52 -15.55 23.14
C ALA A 260 15.42 -16.99 23.65
N THR A 261 15.26 -17.16 24.97
CA THR A 261 15.14 -18.47 25.62
C THR A 261 14.09 -18.47 26.73
N GLY A 262 13.62 -19.66 27.09
CA GLY A 262 12.69 -19.82 28.22
C GLY A 262 11.35 -19.08 27.97
N LEU A 263 10.95 -18.25 28.91
CA LEU A 263 9.67 -17.50 28.84
C LEU A 263 9.68 -16.38 27.79
N ASP A 264 10.85 -15.94 27.36
CA ASP A 264 10.99 -14.90 26.36
C ASP A 264 10.98 -15.47 24.93
N LEU A 265 11.11 -16.79 24.76
CA LEU A 265 11.00 -17.47 23.47
C LEU A 265 9.52 -17.61 23.08
N VAL A 266 9.15 -17.00 21.96
CA VAL A 266 7.81 -17.10 21.39
C VAL A 266 7.93 -17.69 19.99
N GLU A 267 7.44 -18.91 19.86
CA GLU A 267 7.55 -19.71 18.64
C GLU A 267 6.34 -19.50 17.74
N VAL A 268 6.59 -19.32 16.45
CA VAL A 268 5.57 -19.23 15.41
C VAL A 268 5.87 -20.21 14.28
N PHE A 269 4.90 -20.44 13.40
CA PHE A 269 5.02 -21.38 12.30
C PHE A 269 4.69 -20.70 10.97
N CYS A 270 5.50 -20.98 9.96
CA CYS A 270 5.29 -20.57 8.57
C CYS A 270 5.11 -21.80 7.69
N ASP A 271 3.96 -21.92 7.05
CA ASP A 271 3.74 -22.86 5.97
C ASP A 271 4.27 -22.24 4.66
N ALA A 272 5.37 -22.80 4.15
CA ALA A 272 6.00 -22.44 2.89
C ALA A 272 5.93 -23.59 1.87
N THR A 273 4.88 -24.39 1.93
CA THR A 273 4.66 -25.52 0.99
C THR A 273 4.38 -25.07 -0.43
N ASP A 274 4.06 -23.79 -0.64
CA ASP A 274 3.98 -23.15 -1.95
C ASP A 274 5.35 -23.04 -2.65
N ILE A 275 6.45 -23.04 -1.90
CA ILE A 275 7.81 -23.03 -2.43
C ILE A 275 8.20 -24.49 -2.77
N ALA A 276 7.97 -24.90 -4.02
CA ALA A 276 8.35 -26.23 -4.47
C ALA A 276 9.86 -26.30 -4.77
N ARG A 277 10.50 -27.40 -4.31
CA ARG A 277 11.91 -27.70 -4.65
C ARG A 277 12.09 -28.14 -6.10
N LYS A 278 11.05 -28.73 -6.69
CA LYS A 278 11.00 -29.14 -8.09
C LYS A 278 9.93 -28.36 -8.83
N TYR A 279 10.24 -27.88 -10.01
CA TYR A 279 9.29 -27.16 -10.86
C TYR A 279 9.60 -27.39 -12.33
N GLN A 280 8.57 -27.25 -13.18
CA GLN A 280 8.72 -27.38 -14.64
C GLN A 280 9.15 -26.03 -15.24
N GLN A 281 10.22 -26.07 -16.03
CA GLN A 281 10.66 -24.95 -16.84
C GLN A 281 10.61 -25.38 -18.34
N GLY A 282 9.47 -25.12 -18.97
CA GLY A 282 9.17 -25.70 -20.29
C GLY A 282 8.98 -27.21 -20.19
N GLU A 283 9.76 -27.97 -20.96
CA GLU A 283 9.74 -29.46 -20.97
C GLU A 283 10.75 -30.06 -19.96
N THR A 284 11.51 -29.24 -19.27
CA THR A 284 12.57 -29.70 -18.35
C THR A 284 12.14 -29.54 -16.89
N GLU A 285 12.25 -30.61 -16.12
CA GLU A 285 12.13 -30.54 -14.66
C GLU A 285 13.42 -29.99 -14.05
N VAL A 286 13.30 -28.93 -13.27
CA VAL A 286 14.41 -28.31 -12.55
C VAL A 286 14.27 -28.65 -11.06
N THR A 287 15.35 -29.16 -10.46
CA THR A 287 15.44 -29.42 -9.02
C THR A 287 16.38 -28.40 -8.39
N ILE A 288 15.89 -27.66 -7.41
CA ILE A 288 16.68 -26.71 -6.62
C ILE A 288 17.59 -27.49 -5.67
N PRO A 289 18.91 -27.22 -5.62
CA PRO A 289 19.80 -27.83 -4.62
C PRO A 289 19.30 -27.57 -3.19
N LEU A 290 19.38 -28.58 -2.32
CA LEU A 290 18.80 -28.51 -0.96
C LEU A 290 19.27 -27.28 -0.18
N ASN A 291 20.56 -26.94 -0.23
CA ASN A 291 21.07 -25.78 0.50
C ASN A 291 20.47 -24.45 -0.01
N THR A 292 20.26 -24.33 -1.32
CA THR A 292 19.59 -23.17 -1.93
C THR A 292 18.13 -23.12 -1.51
N TYR A 293 17.46 -24.27 -1.51
CA TYR A 293 16.08 -24.39 -1.07
C TYR A 293 15.88 -23.99 0.40
N ILE A 294 16.74 -24.50 1.29
CA ILE A 294 16.73 -24.11 2.71
C ILE A 294 17.00 -22.61 2.89
N ALA A 295 17.87 -22.00 2.07
CA ALA A 295 18.08 -20.56 2.11
C ALA A 295 16.80 -19.78 1.70
N MET A 296 16.06 -20.27 0.69
CA MET A 296 14.78 -19.68 0.29
C MET A 296 13.73 -19.78 1.41
N LEU A 297 13.63 -20.93 2.08
CA LEU A 297 12.74 -21.12 3.25
C LEU A 297 13.12 -20.16 4.39
N LYS A 298 14.42 -19.99 4.67
CA LYS A 298 14.89 -19.03 5.68
C LYS A 298 14.55 -17.60 5.32
N THR A 299 14.66 -17.22 4.05
CA THR A 299 14.26 -15.89 3.58
C THR A 299 12.76 -15.66 3.80
N ARG A 300 11.91 -16.63 3.46
CA ARG A 300 10.47 -16.59 3.73
C ARG A 300 10.20 -16.48 5.25
N GLY A 301 10.87 -17.29 6.06
CA GLY A 301 10.75 -17.26 7.51
C GLY A 301 11.17 -15.93 8.12
N SER A 302 12.26 -15.33 7.64
CA SER A 302 12.71 -14.02 8.11
C SER A 302 11.70 -12.92 7.77
N ALA A 303 11.15 -12.94 6.56
CA ALA A 303 10.13 -11.99 6.13
C ALA A 303 8.82 -12.17 6.92
N GLU A 304 8.42 -13.41 7.18
CA GLU A 304 7.24 -13.71 7.98
C GLU A 304 7.42 -13.32 9.44
N LEU A 305 8.61 -13.55 10.02
CA LEU A 305 8.93 -13.20 11.40
C LEU A 305 8.83 -11.68 11.66
N GLU A 306 9.10 -10.84 10.65
CA GLU A 306 8.89 -9.39 10.76
C GLU A 306 7.43 -9.02 11.05
N ASN A 307 6.46 -9.84 10.63
CA ASN A 307 5.03 -9.62 10.90
C ASN A 307 4.67 -9.88 12.37
N TYR A 308 5.52 -10.58 13.10
CA TYR A 308 5.36 -10.90 14.51
C TYR A 308 6.18 -9.99 15.43
N GLY A 309 6.69 -8.88 14.92
CA GLY A 309 7.37 -7.87 15.73
C GLY A 309 6.42 -7.20 16.72
N LYS A 310 7.01 -6.50 17.70
CA LYS A 310 6.25 -5.67 18.64
C LYS A 310 5.35 -4.70 17.86
N ASN A 311 4.05 -4.78 18.09
CA ASN A 311 3.12 -3.87 17.45
C ASN A 311 3.19 -2.51 18.14
N ILE A 312 3.75 -1.53 17.45
CA ILE A 312 3.83 -0.14 17.90
C ILE A 312 3.00 0.71 16.93
N ASN A 313 2.01 1.39 17.47
CA ASN A 313 1.20 2.32 16.72
C ASN A 313 1.29 3.71 17.36
N PHE A 314 1.52 4.71 16.54
CA PHE A 314 1.55 6.11 16.94
C PHE A 314 0.60 6.90 16.04
N VAL A 315 -0.50 7.36 16.61
CA VAL A 315 -1.50 8.18 15.90
C VAL A 315 -1.34 9.61 16.32
N SER A 316 -1.36 10.53 15.38
CA SER A 316 -1.23 11.96 15.64
C SER A 316 -2.20 12.79 14.81
N THR A 317 -2.82 13.77 15.44
CA THR A 317 -3.52 14.84 14.73
C THR A 317 -2.56 16.00 14.51
N ILE A 318 -2.27 16.28 13.24
CA ILE A 318 -1.30 17.30 12.85
C ILE A 318 -1.89 18.70 13.00
N ASN A 319 -1.13 19.61 13.62
CA ASN A 319 -1.44 21.03 13.61
C ASN A 319 -1.15 21.62 12.23
N THR A 320 -2.20 21.90 11.45
CA THR A 320 -2.09 22.43 10.08
C THR A 320 -1.47 23.83 10.00
N ASN A 321 -1.40 24.55 11.13
CA ASN A 321 -0.76 25.86 11.24
C ASN A 321 0.72 25.79 11.61
N SER A 322 1.25 24.59 11.84
CA SER A 322 2.66 24.37 12.18
C SER A 322 3.59 24.63 11.00
N ASN A 323 4.89 24.52 11.25
CA ASN A 323 5.95 24.63 10.25
C ASN A 323 6.03 23.41 9.31
N LEU A 324 5.44 22.26 9.66
CA LEU A 324 5.43 21.05 8.84
C LEU A 324 4.16 20.98 7.99
N LYS A 325 4.33 20.82 6.68
CA LYS A 325 3.23 20.79 5.72
C LYS A 325 3.21 19.45 4.98
N PHE A 326 2.06 18.78 5.03
CA PHE A 326 1.83 17.55 4.26
C PHE A 326 1.99 17.80 2.76
N LYS A 327 2.67 16.88 2.06
CA LYS A 327 3.08 16.92 0.64
C LYS A 327 4.14 17.99 0.29
N ALA A 328 4.59 18.77 1.25
CA ALA A 328 5.70 19.69 1.07
C ALA A 328 6.94 19.21 1.84
N ASP A 329 6.77 18.97 3.14
CA ASP A 329 7.87 18.58 4.05
C ASP A 329 7.87 17.07 4.32
N PHE A 330 6.72 16.42 4.26
CA PHE A 330 6.54 14.97 4.40
C PHE A 330 5.37 14.47 3.55
N ASP A 331 5.37 13.17 3.23
CA ASP A 331 4.29 12.52 2.46
C ASP A 331 4.01 11.11 3.00
N LEU A 332 2.96 10.49 2.47
CA LEU A 332 2.62 9.10 2.74
C LEU A 332 3.79 8.18 2.32
N GLY A 333 4.20 7.30 3.24
CA GLY A 333 5.31 6.39 3.04
C GLY A 333 6.65 6.88 3.60
N ASP A 334 6.79 8.16 3.94
CA ASP A 334 8.00 8.67 4.56
C ASP A 334 8.20 8.10 5.97
N ARG A 335 9.46 7.91 6.37
CA ARG A 335 9.84 7.59 7.74
C ARG A 335 10.14 8.88 8.48
N ILE A 336 9.56 9.03 9.65
CA ILE A 336 9.64 10.24 10.47
C ILE A 336 9.94 9.86 11.92
N THR A 337 10.36 10.82 12.73
CA THR A 337 10.51 10.63 14.18
C THR A 337 9.28 11.19 14.90
N CYS A 338 8.64 10.36 15.72
CA CYS A 338 7.60 10.76 16.65
C CYS A 338 8.20 10.85 18.06
N LYS A 339 7.99 11.98 18.76
CA LYS A 339 8.53 12.23 20.08
C LYS A 339 7.48 12.77 21.03
N GLU A 340 7.40 12.18 22.22
CA GLU A 340 6.64 12.73 23.33
C GLU A 340 7.51 12.69 24.60
N THR A 341 7.99 13.86 24.97
CA THR A 341 8.99 14.00 26.04
C THR A 341 8.43 13.61 27.41
N LYS A 342 7.15 13.94 27.68
CA LYS A 342 6.51 13.61 28.95
C LYS A 342 6.32 12.09 29.15
N TRP A 343 6.14 11.35 28.07
CA TRP A 343 6.01 9.89 28.12
C TRP A 343 7.36 9.18 28.00
N GLY A 344 8.43 9.91 27.70
CA GLY A 344 9.74 9.34 27.46
C GLY A 344 9.82 8.50 26.18
N ILE A 345 8.95 8.78 25.21
CA ILE A 345 8.82 8.03 23.94
C ILE A 345 9.49 8.80 22.81
N GLN A 346 10.37 8.13 22.11
CA GLN A 346 10.87 8.54 20.80
C GLN A 346 10.96 7.32 19.91
N ILE A 347 10.29 7.34 18.78
CA ILE A 347 10.24 6.26 17.82
C ILE A 347 10.39 6.79 16.39
N ASP A 348 11.05 6.03 15.56
CA ASP A 348 11.10 6.24 14.12
C ASP A 348 10.04 5.35 13.46
N ALA A 349 9.08 5.95 12.80
CA ALA A 349 7.94 5.25 12.22
C ALA A 349 7.72 5.65 10.76
N ARG A 350 7.12 4.76 9.98
CA ARG A 350 6.65 5.07 8.64
C ARG A 350 5.23 5.63 8.69
N ILE A 351 4.94 6.65 7.91
CA ILE A 351 3.59 7.15 7.69
C ILE A 351 2.87 6.14 6.79
N THR A 352 2.04 5.30 7.39
CA THR A 352 1.31 4.25 6.67
C THR A 352 -0.08 4.66 6.23
N GLU A 353 -0.67 5.65 6.90
CA GLU A 353 -2.00 6.15 6.60
C GLU A 353 -2.09 7.66 6.83
N VAL A 354 -2.81 8.35 5.97
CA VAL A 354 -3.12 9.78 6.11
C VAL A 354 -4.59 10.00 5.82
N THR A 355 -5.29 10.63 6.77
CA THR A 355 -6.67 11.09 6.59
C THR A 355 -6.69 12.61 6.51
N GLU A 356 -7.12 13.13 5.39
CA GLU A 356 -7.38 14.56 5.21
C GLU A 356 -8.88 14.81 5.35
N THR A 357 -9.25 15.79 6.17
CA THR A 357 -10.65 16.19 6.43
C THR A 357 -10.88 17.61 5.93
N TYR A 358 -11.94 17.82 5.21
CA TYR A 358 -12.35 19.12 4.64
C TYR A 358 -13.80 19.42 4.92
#